data_903249b31ecde557a7606b176d668d5c
#
_entry.id   903249b31ecde557a7606b176d668d5c
#
_cell.length_a   1.000
_cell.length_b   1.000
_cell.length_c   1.000
_cell.angle_alpha   90.00
_cell.angle_beta   90.00
_cell.angle_gamma   90.00
#
_symmetry.space_group_name_H-M   'P 1'
#
loop_
_entity.id
_entity.type
_entity.pdbx_description
1 polymer ?
#
loop_
_entity_poly.entity_id
_entity_poly.type
_entity_poly.pdbx_seq_one_letter_code
_entity_poly.pdbx_strand_id
1 'polypeptide(L)'
;MYKYLCYKYKYNKMIPKVKKRISKREDKIFFTREAKYDFMKHWSVIRRWAVVNYDLKSSADLDMLMFLYSEHLFTRKQFDRYANHMSWDRLRFNRLLRDGFIRKFREKRWGEALLYEVSRKGKKMIATIYRKLLGFEELPESPRRNKIFKREAPFSHKILSIAVKDANRDLKERRRRPSLE
;
A
#
# COMPACT_ATOMS: atom_id res chain seq x y z
N MET A 1 36.65 1.58 -0.76
CA MET A 1 36.43 0.66 0.38
C MET A 1 36.43 1.33 1.75
N TYR A 2 37.10 2.48 1.95
CA TYR A 2 37.21 3.18 3.26
C TYR A 2 35.95 3.98 3.72
N LYS A 3 35.06 4.40 2.84
CA LYS A 3 33.86 5.17 3.21
C LYS A 3 32.79 4.34 3.94
N TYR A 4 32.72 3.03 3.69
CA TYR A 4 31.72 2.16 4.35
C TYR A 4 32.05 1.83 5.81
N LEU A 5 33.33 1.75 6.15
CA LEU A 5 33.77 1.49 7.53
C LEU A 5 33.52 2.68 8.47
N CYS A 6 33.65 3.92 7.96
CA CYS A 6 33.38 5.11 8.76
C CYS A 6 31.88 5.26 9.12
N TYR A 7 30.97 4.81 8.22
CA TYR A 7 29.52 4.84 8.49
C TYR A 7 29.11 3.85 9.57
N LYS A 8 29.71 2.65 9.57
CA LYS A 8 29.44 1.64 10.59
C LYS A 8 29.94 2.07 11.97
N TYR A 9 31.05 2.81 12.03
CA TYR A 9 31.60 3.29 13.32
C TYR A 9 30.80 4.45 13.93
N LYS A 10 30.23 5.33 13.10
CA LYS A 10 29.36 6.44 13.57
C LYS A 10 28.01 5.93 14.08
N TYR A 11 27.44 4.89 13.43
CA TYR A 11 26.16 4.33 13.86
C TYR A 11 26.25 3.59 15.21
N ASN A 12 27.38 2.89 15.46
CA ASN A 12 27.57 2.22 16.74
C ASN A 12 27.79 3.16 17.94
N LYS A 13 28.18 4.42 17.68
CA LYS A 13 28.31 5.42 18.75
C LYS A 13 26.99 6.11 19.12
N MET A 14 25.97 6.05 18.24
CA MET A 14 24.66 6.65 18.48
C MET A 14 23.64 5.71 19.13
N ILE A 15 23.94 4.42 19.24
CA ILE A 15 23.08 3.51 19.98
C ILE A 15 23.44 3.68 21.46
N PRO A 16 22.56 4.25 22.28
CA PRO A 16 22.84 4.33 23.71
C PRO A 16 23.06 2.92 24.22
N LYS A 17 24.21 2.66 24.86
CA LYS A 17 24.47 1.39 25.54
C LYS A 17 23.44 1.24 26.63
N VAL A 18 22.29 0.66 26.31
CA VAL A 18 21.30 0.27 27.31
C VAL A 18 22.00 -0.70 28.25
N LYS A 19 22.29 -0.21 29.49
CA LYS A 19 22.86 -1.04 30.53
C LYS A 19 21.90 -2.19 30.77
N LYS A 20 22.28 -3.38 30.30
CA LYS A 20 21.56 -4.63 30.53
C LYS A 20 21.50 -4.91 32.02
N ARG A 21 20.49 -4.47 32.74
CA ARG A 21 19.91 -5.27 33.80
C ARG A 21 18.80 -6.11 33.17
N ILE A 22 19.22 -7.18 32.50
CA ILE A 22 18.28 -8.22 32.09
C ILE A 22 17.91 -8.95 33.37
N SER A 23 16.75 -8.62 33.94
CA SER A 23 16.08 -9.56 34.83
C SER A 23 15.88 -10.84 34.04
N LYS A 24 16.00 -12.01 34.66
CA LYS A 24 15.90 -13.33 34.02
C LYS A 24 14.55 -13.66 33.36
N ARG A 25 13.59 -12.74 33.38
CA ARG A 25 12.43 -12.72 32.52
C ARG A 25 12.82 -11.83 31.34
N GLU A 26 13.07 -12.46 30.22
CA GLU A 26 13.10 -11.74 28.94
C GLU A 26 11.79 -10.96 28.86
N ASP A 27 11.88 -9.66 29.06
CA ASP A 27 10.78 -8.77 28.71
C ASP A 27 10.62 -8.96 27.21
N LYS A 28 9.70 -9.84 26.86
CA LYS A 28 9.25 -9.96 25.48
C LYS A 28 8.86 -8.57 25.09
N ILE A 29 9.66 -7.91 24.26
CA ILE A 29 9.31 -6.64 23.67
C ILE A 29 8.06 -6.92 22.84
N PHE A 30 6.91 -6.83 23.49
CA PHE A 30 5.67 -6.76 22.77
C PHE A 30 5.67 -5.40 22.11
N PHE A 31 5.88 -5.40 20.79
CA PHE A 31 5.41 -4.29 20.00
C PHE A 31 3.90 -4.28 20.15
N THR A 32 3.41 -3.71 21.23
CA THR A 32 2.01 -3.41 21.37
C THR A 32 1.68 -2.49 20.22
N ARG A 33 0.79 -2.94 19.37
CA ARG A 33 0.23 -2.12 18.33
C ARG A 33 -0.65 -1.08 19.01
N GLU A 34 -0.01 -0.07 19.58
CA GLU A 34 -0.68 1.03 20.31
C GLU A 34 -1.53 1.89 19.38
N ALA A 35 -1.33 1.75 18.09
CA ALA A 35 -2.17 2.48 17.16
C ALA A 35 -3.64 2.09 17.42
N LYS A 36 -4.47 3.07 17.71
CA LYS A 36 -5.94 2.98 17.74
C LYS A 36 -6.45 2.24 16.48
N TYR A 37 -5.61 2.16 15.44
CA TYR A 37 -5.89 1.51 14.19
C TYR A 37 -4.66 0.77 13.65
N ASP A 38 -4.77 -0.54 13.48
CA ASP A 38 -3.74 -1.37 12.86
C ASP A 38 -3.94 -1.44 11.34
N PHE A 39 -3.23 -0.58 10.62
CA PHE A 39 -3.27 -0.55 9.17
C PHE A 39 -2.90 -1.88 8.53
N MET A 40 -1.94 -2.60 9.10
CA MET A 40 -1.43 -3.83 8.51
C MET A 40 -2.42 -4.99 8.63
N LYS A 41 -3.24 -5.01 9.69
CA LYS A 41 -4.27 -6.04 9.90
C LYS A 41 -5.24 -6.12 8.73
N HIS A 42 -5.62 -4.97 8.19
CA HIS A 42 -6.62 -4.90 7.12
C HIS A 42 -6.01 -4.71 5.73
N TRP A 43 -4.71 -4.39 5.65
CA TRP A 43 -4.04 -4.10 4.38
C TRP A 43 -4.19 -5.23 3.36
N SER A 44 -4.00 -6.48 3.76
CA SER A 44 -4.10 -7.63 2.86
C SER A 44 -5.49 -7.76 2.22
N VAL A 45 -6.55 -7.49 2.99
CA VAL A 45 -7.94 -7.54 2.53
C VAL A 45 -8.23 -6.38 1.59
N ILE A 46 -7.85 -5.16 1.98
CA ILE A 46 -8.05 -3.94 1.17
C ILE A 46 -7.28 -4.03 -0.14
N ARG A 47 -6.04 -4.53 -0.11
CA ARG A 47 -5.20 -4.73 -1.29
C ARG A 47 -5.85 -5.68 -2.30
N ARG A 48 -6.33 -6.85 -1.84
CA ARG A 48 -7.04 -7.81 -2.70
C ARG A 48 -8.35 -7.25 -3.22
N TRP A 49 -9.11 -6.57 -2.37
CA TRP A 49 -10.32 -5.87 -2.78
C TRP A 49 -10.04 -4.86 -3.89
N ALA A 50 -9.01 -4.04 -3.76
CA ALA A 50 -8.65 -3.04 -4.75
C ALA A 50 -8.26 -3.68 -6.09
N VAL A 51 -7.44 -4.73 -6.07
CA VAL A 51 -7.03 -5.46 -7.28
C VAL A 51 -8.25 -5.96 -8.06
N VAL A 52 -9.20 -6.60 -7.36
CA VAL A 52 -10.40 -7.16 -8.00
C VAL A 52 -11.35 -6.08 -8.51
N ASN A 53 -11.58 -5.02 -7.73
CA ASN A 53 -12.59 -4.03 -8.08
C ASN A 53 -12.12 -3.01 -9.13
N TYR A 54 -10.83 -2.75 -9.19
CA TYR A 54 -10.25 -1.85 -10.20
C TYR A 54 -9.65 -2.57 -11.40
N ASP A 55 -9.82 -3.90 -11.50
CA ASP A 55 -9.30 -4.73 -12.59
C ASP A 55 -7.78 -4.60 -12.79
N LEU A 56 -7.05 -4.51 -11.70
CA LEU A 56 -5.60 -4.54 -11.75
C LEU A 56 -5.11 -5.97 -12.00
N LYS A 57 -4.10 -6.13 -12.82
CA LYS A 57 -3.55 -7.46 -13.13
C LYS A 57 -2.87 -8.10 -11.93
N SER A 58 -2.24 -7.29 -11.08
CA SER A 58 -1.51 -7.77 -9.91
C SER A 58 -1.53 -6.77 -8.77
N SER A 59 -1.28 -7.28 -7.56
CA SER A 59 -1.11 -6.42 -6.40
C SER A 59 0.13 -5.52 -6.51
N ALA A 60 1.15 -5.95 -7.24
CA ALA A 60 2.33 -5.13 -7.51
C ALA A 60 2.02 -3.91 -8.39
N ASP A 61 0.98 -3.98 -9.23
CA ASP A 61 0.50 -2.80 -9.97
C ASP A 61 -0.08 -1.76 -9.02
N LEU A 62 -0.82 -2.21 -8.00
CA LEU A 62 -1.36 -1.34 -6.96
C LEU A 62 -0.24 -0.70 -6.14
N ASP A 63 0.71 -1.50 -5.67
CA ASP A 63 1.83 -1.04 -4.85
C ASP A 63 2.64 0.02 -5.62
N MET A 64 2.90 -0.22 -6.92
CA MET A 64 3.57 0.73 -7.80
C MET A 64 2.79 2.05 -7.92
N LEU A 65 1.47 1.98 -8.12
CA LEU A 65 0.64 3.18 -8.25
C LEU A 65 0.60 3.98 -6.95
N MET A 66 0.55 3.31 -5.79
CA MET A 66 0.60 3.97 -4.48
C MET A 66 1.95 4.65 -4.26
N PHE A 67 3.04 4.00 -4.63
CA PHE A 67 4.38 4.57 -4.56
C PHE A 67 4.51 5.80 -5.49
N LEU A 68 4.11 5.68 -6.74
CA LEU A 68 4.18 6.79 -7.71
C LEU A 68 3.26 7.96 -7.36
N TYR A 69 2.21 7.71 -6.57
CA TYR A 69 1.33 8.77 -6.12
C TYR A 69 2.04 9.77 -5.20
N SER A 70 2.96 9.30 -4.36
CA SER A 70 3.77 10.17 -3.50
C SER A 70 4.85 10.93 -4.26
N GLU A 71 5.33 10.38 -5.39
CA GLU A 71 6.36 11.00 -6.22
C GLU A 71 5.83 12.13 -7.12
N HIS A 72 4.51 12.27 -7.24
CA HIS A 72 3.82 13.24 -8.11
C HIS A 72 4.16 13.11 -9.59
N LEU A 73 5.36 13.55 -10.02
CA LEU A 73 5.83 13.49 -11.39
C LEU A 73 7.02 12.55 -11.50
N PHE A 74 7.06 11.74 -12.54
CA PHE A 74 8.14 10.78 -12.75
C PHE A 74 8.45 10.57 -14.25
N THR A 75 9.67 10.16 -14.52
CA THR A 75 10.11 9.75 -15.86
C THR A 75 9.96 8.25 -16.04
N ARG A 76 10.00 7.77 -17.28
CA ARG A 76 10.03 6.33 -17.57
C ARG A 76 11.21 5.63 -16.87
N LYS A 77 12.39 6.26 -16.85
CA LYS A 77 13.58 5.70 -16.19
C LYS A 77 13.40 5.53 -14.69
N GLN A 78 12.74 6.49 -14.02
CA GLN A 78 12.38 6.36 -12.60
C GLN A 78 11.40 5.23 -12.37
N PHE A 79 10.35 5.12 -13.20
CA PHE A 79 9.41 4.02 -13.12
C PHE A 79 10.11 2.65 -13.23
N ASP A 80 10.99 2.47 -14.20
CA ASP A 80 11.71 1.22 -14.41
C ASP A 80 12.64 0.90 -13.21
N ARG A 81 13.25 1.92 -12.60
CA ARG A 81 14.03 1.76 -11.36
C ARG A 81 13.17 1.23 -10.22
N TYR A 82 11.99 1.80 -10.02
CA TYR A 82 11.06 1.35 -8.96
C TYR A 82 10.47 -0.02 -9.25
N ALA A 83 10.19 -0.31 -10.51
CA ALA A 83 9.68 -1.62 -10.92
C ALA A 83 10.65 -2.76 -10.57
N ASN A 84 11.96 -2.51 -10.65
CA ASN A 84 12.98 -3.49 -10.31
C ASN A 84 12.97 -3.87 -8.82
N HIS A 85 12.55 -2.97 -7.93
CA HIS A 85 12.44 -3.25 -6.50
C HIS A 85 11.18 -4.03 -6.12
N MET A 86 10.13 -3.94 -6.92
CA MET A 86 8.84 -4.55 -6.58
C MET A 86 8.63 -5.90 -7.27
N SER A 87 8.82 -5.96 -8.55
CA SER A 87 8.83 -7.17 -9.36
C SER A 87 9.12 -6.80 -10.81
N TRP A 88 9.86 -7.65 -11.49
CA TRP A 88 10.17 -7.42 -12.89
C TRP A 88 8.96 -7.67 -13.78
N ASP A 89 8.44 -6.60 -14.42
CA ASP A 89 7.43 -6.69 -15.46
C ASP A 89 7.61 -5.52 -16.45
N ARG A 90 8.29 -5.78 -17.57
CA ARG A 90 8.55 -4.78 -18.61
C ARG A 90 7.28 -4.18 -19.21
N LEU A 91 6.20 -4.95 -19.21
CA LEU A 91 4.92 -4.54 -19.80
C LEU A 91 4.05 -3.71 -18.83
N ARG A 92 4.40 -3.69 -17.55
CA ARG A 92 3.60 -3.01 -16.50
C ARG A 92 3.34 -1.55 -16.82
N PHE A 93 4.36 -0.82 -17.22
CA PHE A 93 4.21 0.60 -17.55
C PHE A 93 3.21 0.81 -18.68
N ASN A 94 3.37 0.10 -19.80
CA ASN A 94 2.50 0.24 -20.96
C ASN A 94 1.07 -0.19 -20.62
N ARG A 95 0.91 -1.22 -19.79
CA ARG A 95 -0.39 -1.66 -19.28
C ARG A 95 -1.06 -0.57 -18.44
N LEU A 96 -0.37 -0.02 -17.44
CA LEU A 96 -0.93 1.03 -16.59
C LEU A 96 -1.25 2.32 -17.36
N LEU A 97 -0.46 2.62 -18.39
CA LEU A 97 -0.72 3.72 -19.31
C LEU A 97 -1.96 3.47 -20.16
N ARG A 98 -2.06 2.28 -20.80
CA ARG A 98 -3.22 1.86 -21.61
C ARG A 98 -4.49 1.80 -20.77
N ASP A 99 -4.42 1.25 -19.57
CA ASP A 99 -5.55 1.10 -18.67
C ASP A 99 -5.96 2.44 -18.01
N GLY A 100 -5.21 3.51 -18.30
CA GLY A 100 -5.52 4.87 -17.89
C GLY A 100 -5.21 5.18 -16.42
N PHE A 101 -4.36 4.41 -15.75
CA PHE A 101 -3.89 4.70 -14.38
C PHE A 101 -2.73 5.69 -14.34
N ILE A 102 -1.93 5.73 -15.41
CA ILE A 102 -0.84 6.67 -15.63
C ILE A 102 -1.19 7.49 -16.86
N ARG A 103 -0.77 8.74 -16.90
CA ARG A 103 -0.89 9.60 -18.08
C ARG A 103 0.38 10.39 -18.31
N LYS A 104 0.58 10.85 -19.53
CA LYS A 104 1.59 11.85 -19.86
C LYS A 104 1.18 13.17 -19.21
N PHE A 105 2.08 13.79 -18.50
CA PHE A 105 1.90 15.11 -17.91
C PHE A 105 2.40 16.20 -18.89
N ARG A 106 3.61 16.02 -19.41
CA ARG A 106 4.22 16.94 -20.34
C ARG A 106 4.94 16.14 -21.43
N GLU A 107 4.79 16.57 -22.67
CA GLU A 107 5.50 15.96 -23.78
C GLU A 107 6.99 16.31 -23.76
N LYS A 108 7.78 15.46 -24.43
CA LYS A 108 9.22 15.67 -24.54
C LYS A 108 9.50 16.97 -25.30
N ARG A 109 10.23 17.88 -24.69
CA ARG A 109 10.83 19.05 -25.36
C ARG A 109 12.33 18.81 -25.57
N TRP A 110 12.95 19.63 -26.39
CA TRP A 110 14.39 19.51 -26.65
C TRP A 110 15.17 19.57 -25.32
N GLY A 111 16.01 18.56 -25.04
CA GLY A 111 16.79 18.46 -23.81
C GLY A 111 16.04 17.97 -22.56
N GLU A 112 14.70 17.85 -22.57
CA GLU A 112 13.90 17.47 -21.39
C GLU A 112 13.30 16.08 -21.53
N ALA A 113 13.25 15.35 -20.41
CA ALA A 113 12.61 14.05 -20.37
C ALA A 113 11.08 14.17 -20.40
N LEU A 114 10.42 13.20 -21.03
CA LEU A 114 8.97 13.03 -20.97
C LEU A 114 8.55 12.72 -19.52
N LEU A 115 7.61 13.52 -19.00
CA LEU A 115 7.08 13.37 -17.65
C LEU A 115 5.72 12.69 -17.65
N TYR A 116 5.51 11.88 -16.65
CA TYR A 116 4.28 11.15 -16.39
C TYR A 116 3.77 11.48 -14.99
N GLU A 117 2.49 11.26 -14.79
CA GLU A 117 1.85 11.31 -13.47
C GLU A 117 0.80 10.21 -13.33
N VAL A 118 0.42 9.91 -12.09
CA VAL A 118 -0.77 9.10 -11.81
C VAL A 118 -2.00 9.88 -12.27
N SER A 119 -2.83 9.26 -13.10
CA SER A 119 -4.01 9.89 -13.67
C SER A 119 -5.06 10.23 -12.60
N ARG A 120 -6.07 11.02 -12.97
CA ARG A 120 -7.23 11.29 -12.09
C ARG A 120 -7.93 10.01 -11.64
N LYS A 121 -8.03 9.01 -12.53
CA LYS A 121 -8.56 7.66 -12.20
C LYS A 121 -7.72 7.00 -11.11
N GLY A 122 -6.41 6.96 -11.28
CA GLY A 122 -5.48 6.41 -10.31
C GLY A 122 -5.51 7.15 -8.98
N LYS A 123 -5.44 8.49 -8.99
CA LYS A 123 -5.53 9.33 -7.79
C LYS A 123 -6.81 9.07 -7.00
N LYS A 124 -7.96 8.96 -7.69
CA LYS A 124 -9.26 8.67 -7.08
C LYS A 124 -9.30 7.29 -6.43
N MET A 125 -8.76 6.29 -7.11
CA MET A 125 -8.61 4.94 -6.58
C MET A 125 -7.77 4.93 -5.31
N ILE A 126 -6.60 5.54 -5.34
CA ILE A 126 -5.68 5.58 -4.20
C ILE A 126 -6.31 6.30 -3.01
N ALA A 127 -6.96 7.45 -3.24
CA ALA A 127 -7.67 8.17 -2.19
C ALA A 127 -8.77 7.31 -1.53
N THR A 128 -9.50 6.50 -2.32
CA THR A 128 -10.50 5.57 -1.80
C THR A 128 -9.84 4.46 -0.96
N ILE A 129 -8.70 3.94 -1.40
CA ILE A 129 -7.94 2.92 -0.67
C ILE A 129 -7.47 3.48 0.68
N TYR A 130 -6.90 4.68 0.70
CA TYR A 130 -6.49 5.34 1.95
C TYR A 130 -7.66 5.57 2.90
N ARG A 131 -8.83 6.03 2.42
CA ARG A 131 -10.01 6.19 3.27
C ARG A 131 -10.46 4.88 3.91
N LYS A 132 -10.40 3.77 3.17
CA LYS A 132 -10.70 2.45 3.71
C LYS A 132 -9.62 1.95 4.67
N LEU A 133 -8.37 2.20 4.34
CA LEU A 133 -7.23 1.83 5.18
C LEU A 133 -7.24 2.59 6.51
N LEU A 134 -7.58 3.88 6.49
CA LEU A 134 -7.73 4.72 7.68
C LEU A 134 -9.04 4.44 8.46
N GLY A 135 -9.92 3.64 7.91
CA GLY A 135 -11.19 3.29 8.58
C GLY A 135 -12.28 4.35 8.44
N PHE A 136 -12.12 5.36 7.57
CA PHE A 136 -13.16 6.34 7.31
C PHE A 136 -14.32 5.76 6.50
N GLU A 137 -14.04 4.78 5.65
CA GLU A 137 -15.04 4.12 4.82
C GLU A 137 -14.98 2.60 5.00
N GLU A 138 -16.14 1.97 5.06
CA GLU A 138 -16.27 0.51 5.04
C GLU A 138 -16.03 -0.05 3.63
N LEU A 139 -15.63 -1.31 3.55
CA LEU A 139 -15.60 -2.03 2.30
C LEU A 139 -17.04 -2.34 1.85
N PRO A 140 -17.43 -2.06 0.61
CA PRO A 140 -18.81 -2.36 0.17
C PRO A 140 -19.07 -3.86 0.16
N GLU A 141 -20.23 -4.26 0.69
CA GLU A 141 -20.67 -5.66 0.73
C GLU A 141 -21.71 -5.99 -0.35
N SER A 142 -22.19 -4.98 -1.07
CA SER A 142 -23.18 -5.19 -2.13
C SER A 142 -22.54 -5.68 -3.43
N PRO A 143 -23.13 -6.65 -4.14
CA PRO A 143 -22.61 -7.16 -5.43
C PRO A 143 -22.46 -6.07 -6.53
N ARG A 144 -23.25 -4.99 -6.43
CA ARG A 144 -23.20 -3.86 -7.38
C ARG A 144 -21.91 -3.05 -7.23
N ARG A 145 -21.39 -2.91 -6.00
CA ARG A 145 -20.23 -2.08 -5.68
C ARG A 145 -18.95 -2.87 -5.44
N ASN A 146 -19.06 -4.19 -5.32
CA ASN A 146 -17.94 -5.05 -5.00
C ASN A 146 -18.04 -6.37 -5.79
N LYS A 147 -17.13 -6.54 -6.72
CA LYS A 147 -17.06 -7.71 -7.60
C LYS A 147 -16.84 -9.02 -6.82
N ILE A 148 -16.27 -8.94 -5.62
CA ILE A 148 -16.04 -10.08 -4.73
C ILE A 148 -17.34 -10.75 -4.31
N PHE A 149 -18.41 -9.98 -4.17
CA PHE A 149 -19.73 -10.46 -3.72
C PHE A 149 -20.65 -10.91 -4.86
N LYS A 150 -20.17 -10.90 -6.10
CA LYS A 150 -20.95 -11.42 -7.22
C LYS A 150 -21.22 -12.91 -7.07
N ARG A 151 -22.41 -13.36 -7.47
CA ARG A 151 -22.87 -14.76 -7.35
C ARG A 151 -21.95 -15.73 -8.08
N GLU A 152 -21.43 -15.33 -9.23
CA GLU A 152 -20.53 -16.10 -10.10
C GLU A 152 -19.04 -15.94 -9.75
N ALA A 153 -18.75 -15.32 -8.60
CA ALA A 153 -17.37 -15.08 -8.20
C ALA A 153 -16.63 -16.40 -7.88
N PRO A 154 -15.37 -16.54 -8.23
CA PRO A 154 -14.58 -17.73 -7.96
C PRO A 154 -14.46 -18.00 -6.45
N PHE A 155 -14.14 -19.23 -6.08
CA PHE A 155 -14.06 -19.67 -4.67
C PHE A 155 -13.13 -18.79 -3.82
N SER A 156 -12.02 -18.36 -4.37
CA SER A 156 -11.09 -17.43 -3.70
C SER A 156 -11.75 -16.10 -3.30
N HIS A 157 -12.74 -15.63 -4.07
CA HIS A 157 -13.52 -14.44 -3.73
C HIS A 157 -14.52 -14.71 -2.61
N LYS A 158 -15.04 -15.93 -2.50
CA LYS A 158 -15.93 -16.32 -1.37
C LYS A 158 -15.18 -16.23 -0.04
N ILE A 159 -13.94 -16.74 0.01
CA ILE A 159 -13.08 -16.60 1.19
C ILE A 159 -12.81 -15.11 1.49
N LEU A 160 -12.46 -14.35 0.45
CA LEU A 160 -12.19 -12.92 0.60
C LEU A 160 -13.42 -12.14 1.06
N SER A 161 -14.64 -12.56 0.69
CA SER A 161 -15.89 -11.93 1.14
C SER A 161 -16.09 -12.07 2.65
N ILE A 162 -15.68 -13.19 3.24
CA ILE A 162 -15.70 -13.38 4.69
C ILE A 162 -14.74 -12.41 5.36
N ALA A 163 -13.51 -12.34 4.85
CA ALA A 163 -12.49 -11.42 5.37
C ALA A 163 -12.93 -9.94 5.27
N VAL A 164 -13.66 -9.57 4.20
CA VAL A 164 -14.25 -8.22 4.06
C VAL A 164 -15.28 -7.95 5.14
N LYS A 165 -16.17 -8.89 5.42
CA LYS A 165 -17.18 -8.75 6.48
C LYS A 165 -16.55 -8.64 7.86
N ASP A 166 -15.52 -9.43 8.13
CA ASP A 166 -14.77 -9.38 9.38
C ASP A 166 -14.07 -8.03 9.56
N ALA A 167 -13.42 -7.52 8.50
CA ALA A 167 -12.80 -6.20 8.54
C ALA A 167 -13.81 -5.08 8.81
N ASN A 168 -14.99 -5.14 8.20
CA ASN A 168 -16.05 -4.17 8.45
C ASN A 168 -16.61 -4.30 9.87
N ARG A 169 -16.74 -5.51 10.42
CA ARG A 169 -17.18 -5.74 11.80
C ARG A 169 -16.19 -5.11 12.78
N ASP A 170 -14.90 -5.37 12.61
CA ASP A 170 -13.85 -4.78 13.43
C ASP A 170 -13.90 -3.23 13.40
N LEU A 171 -14.16 -2.66 12.24
CA LEU A 171 -14.31 -1.21 12.07
C LEU A 171 -15.51 -0.66 12.84
N LYS A 172 -16.66 -1.34 12.76
CA LYS A 172 -17.88 -0.95 13.48
C LYS A 172 -17.69 -1.04 14.99
N GLU A 173 -17.05 -2.09 15.48
CA GLU A 173 -16.72 -2.26 16.90
C GLU A 173 -15.83 -1.15 17.42
N ARG A 174 -14.81 -0.76 16.64
CA ARG A 174 -13.93 0.36 17.01
C ARG A 174 -14.65 1.68 17.09
N ARG A 175 -15.55 1.97 16.16
CA ARG A 175 -16.35 3.20 16.17
C ARG A 175 -17.31 3.27 17.36
N ARG A 176 -17.73 2.11 17.90
CA ARG A 176 -18.60 2.02 19.07
C ARG A 176 -17.84 2.18 20.38
N ARG A 177 -16.56 1.86 20.42
CA ARG A 177 -15.71 2.07 21.60
C ARG A 177 -15.17 3.50 21.57
N PRO A 178 -15.77 4.45 22.33
CA PRO A 178 -15.16 5.75 22.47
C PRO A 178 -13.76 5.56 23.04
N SER A 179 -12.81 6.31 22.55
CA SER A 179 -11.47 6.34 23.14
C SER A 179 -11.63 6.77 24.59
N LEU A 180 -11.34 5.87 25.50
CA LEU A 180 -11.02 6.26 26.88
C LEU A 180 -9.69 7.03 26.77
N GLU A 181 -9.77 8.34 26.66
CA GLU A 181 -8.67 9.30 26.87
C GLU A 181 -8.49 9.50 28.35
#